data_22b2de3381107c8fe382b3b90651f31e
#
_entry.id   22b2de3381107c8fe382b3b90651f31e
#
_cell.length_a   1.000
_cell.length_b   1.000
_cell.length_c   1.000
_cell.angle_alpha   90.00
_cell.angle_beta   90.00
_cell.angle_gamma   90.00
#
_symmetry.space_group_name_H-M   'P 1'
#
loop_
_entity.id
_entity.type
_entity.pdbx_description
1 polymer ?
#
loop_
_entity_poly.entity_id
_entity_poly.type
_entity_poly.pdbx_seq_one_letter_code
_entity_poly.pdbx_strand_id
1 'polypeptide(L)'
;RNADIVGEQRSAVPTSEQYSIFRAYLDQRHRHGGMADMTVLDYAMMVEDSHVETRIIEYRRRGVDTAINGRGNDLVAVALTDVLSDGLSMVYSFFEPSEENRSLGTFMILDHINRARRQGLPYVYLGYWIEGSKKMDYKGRFLPQQRLAPAGWMRIEASGETLTEPQD
;
A
#
# COMPACT_ATOMS: atom_id res chain seq x y z
N ARG A 1 -6.38 -15.22 -7.42
CA ARG A 1 -5.72 -15.57 -6.13
C ARG A 1 -6.38 -14.85 -4.95
N ASN A 2 -6.86 -13.60 -5.12
CA ASN A 2 -7.46 -12.76 -4.08
C ASN A 2 -8.92 -12.35 -4.42
N ALA A 3 -9.67 -13.18 -5.17
CA ALA A 3 -11.04 -12.87 -5.58
C ALA A 3 -12.03 -12.76 -4.40
N ASP A 4 -11.65 -13.32 -3.27
CA ASP A 4 -12.38 -13.26 -1.99
C ASP A 4 -12.07 -12.00 -1.18
N ILE A 5 -11.16 -11.13 -1.65
CA ILE A 5 -10.79 -9.89 -0.95
C ILE A 5 -11.35 -8.68 -1.68
N VAL A 6 -11.96 -7.77 -0.91
CA VAL A 6 -12.51 -6.50 -1.40
C VAL A 6 -11.83 -5.34 -0.69
N GLY A 7 -11.39 -4.35 -1.47
CA GLY A 7 -10.89 -3.08 -0.96
C GLY A 7 -12.02 -2.07 -0.80
N GLU A 8 -12.28 -1.62 0.42
CA GLU A 8 -13.26 -0.59 0.76
C GLU A 8 -12.56 0.69 1.18
N GLN A 9 -12.97 1.81 0.57
CA GLN A 9 -12.43 3.12 0.94
C GLN A 9 -13.15 3.66 2.16
N ARG A 10 -12.38 4.14 3.13
CA ARG A 10 -12.82 4.74 4.37
C ARG A 10 -12.17 6.12 4.56
N SER A 11 -12.75 6.94 5.43
CA SER A 11 -12.07 8.12 5.95
C SER A 11 -10.82 7.70 6.73
N ALA A 12 -9.82 8.59 6.82
CA ALA A 12 -8.59 8.36 7.58
C ALA A 12 -8.89 8.44 9.10
N VAL A 13 -9.49 7.40 9.64
CA VAL A 13 -9.81 7.25 11.06
C VAL A 13 -9.17 5.95 11.55
N PRO A 14 -8.28 6.01 12.56
CA PRO A 14 -7.62 4.84 13.09
C PRO A 14 -8.61 3.96 13.89
N THR A 15 -8.44 2.64 13.77
CA THR A 15 -9.23 1.67 14.53
C THR A 15 -8.32 0.67 15.25
N SER A 16 -8.84 0.06 16.32
CA SER A 16 -8.12 -0.99 17.06
C SER A 16 -7.86 -2.23 16.19
N GLU A 17 -8.77 -2.55 15.27
CA GLU A 17 -8.61 -3.67 14.33
C GLU A 17 -7.41 -3.40 13.38
N GLN A 18 -7.36 -2.20 12.80
CA GLN A 18 -6.23 -1.79 11.95
C GLN A 18 -4.91 -1.82 12.73
N TYR A 19 -4.89 -1.26 13.95
CA TYR A 19 -3.69 -1.26 14.77
C TYR A 19 -3.21 -2.68 15.12
N SER A 20 -4.12 -3.62 15.37
CA SER A 20 -3.77 -5.01 15.66
C SER A 20 -3.00 -5.65 14.51
N ILE A 21 -3.46 -5.46 13.27
CA ILE A 21 -2.76 -5.96 12.07
C ILE A 21 -1.44 -5.21 11.86
N PHE A 22 -1.44 -3.89 12.05
CA PHE A 22 -0.24 -3.07 11.95
C PHE A 22 0.85 -3.57 12.91
N ARG A 23 0.50 -3.80 14.17
CA ARG A 23 1.43 -4.31 15.19
C ARG A 23 1.97 -5.69 14.81
N ALA A 24 1.11 -6.62 14.42
CA ALA A 24 1.52 -7.96 13.98
C ALA A 24 2.47 -7.89 12.77
N TYR A 25 2.19 -7.01 11.81
CA TYR A 25 3.03 -6.79 10.64
C TYR A 25 4.42 -6.25 11.01
N LEU A 26 4.50 -5.27 11.92
CA LEU A 26 5.78 -4.73 12.39
C LEU A 26 6.60 -5.79 13.13
N ASP A 27 5.98 -6.57 13.99
CA ASP A 27 6.64 -7.63 14.76
C ASP A 27 7.27 -8.69 13.87
N GLN A 28 6.66 -9.00 12.72
CA GLN A 28 7.22 -9.98 11.80
C GLN A 28 8.26 -9.38 10.86
N ARG A 29 8.02 -8.17 10.31
CA ARG A 29 8.84 -7.64 9.22
C ARG A 29 9.82 -6.56 9.62
N HIS A 30 9.62 -5.90 10.74
CA HIS A 30 10.38 -4.71 11.14
C HIS A 30 10.91 -4.75 12.56
N ARG A 31 11.17 -5.95 13.12
CA ARG A 31 11.67 -6.14 14.51
C ARG A 31 12.88 -5.29 14.90
N HIS A 32 13.68 -4.86 13.94
CA HIS A 32 14.90 -4.08 14.15
C HIS A 32 14.88 -2.75 13.40
N GLY A 33 13.72 -2.30 12.93
CA GLY A 33 13.56 -1.03 12.21
C GLY A 33 13.06 0.09 13.12
N GLY A 34 13.21 1.35 12.67
CA GLY A 34 12.76 2.54 13.41
C GLY A 34 11.26 2.61 13.70
N MET A 35 10.45 1.71 13.14
CA MET A 35 9.01 1.61 13.43
C MET A 35 8.68 0.50 14.45
N ALA A 36 9.68 -0.24 14.95
CA ALA A 36 9.44 -1.38 15.84
C ALA A 36 8.71 -0.99 17.14
N ASP A 37 8.95 0.22 17.63
CA ASP A 37 8.42 0.70 18.90
C ASP A 37 7.18 1.60 18.75
N MET A 38 6.58 1.68 17.54
CA MET A 38 5.38 2.48 17.32
C MET A 38 4.22 2.02 18.19
N THR A 39 3.69 2.96 18.97
CA THR A 39 2.55 2.77 19.86
C THR A 39 1.23 2.95 19.09
N VAL A 40 0.10 2.70 19.77
CA VAL A 40 -1.23 2.98 19.22
C VAL A 40 -1.41 4.48 18.93
N LEU A 41 -0.79 5.35 19.73
CA LEU A 41 -0.85 6.80 19.51
C LEU A 41 -0.05 7.22 18.28
N ASP A 42 1.15 6.65 18.08
CA ASP A 42 1.97 6.91 16.88
C ASP A 42 1.24 6.46 15.62
N TYR A 43 0.53 5.32 15.68
CA TYR A 43 -0.32 4.86 14.59
C TYR A 43 -1.46 5.84 14.30
N ALA A 44 -2.16 6.31 15.35
CA ALA A 44 -3.23 7.28 15.20
C ALA A 44 -2.71 8.58 14.56
N MET A 45 -1.59 9.11 15.04
CA MET A 45 -0.95 10.29 14.45
C MET A 45 -0.56 10.06 12.99
N MET A 46 0.01 8.91 12.64
CA MET A 46 0.35 8.58 11.25
C MET A 46 -0.87 8.60 10.33
N VAL A 47 -2.04 8.23 10.83
CA VAL A 47 -3.28 8.18 10.06
C VAL A 47 -3.95 9.56 9.95
N GLU A 48 -3.94 10.34 11.02
CA GLU A 48 -4.73 11.57 11.16
C GLU A 48 -3.93 12.84 10.85
N ASP A 49 -2.61 12.83 11.09
CA ASP A 49 -1.76 14.02 10.89
C ASP A 49 -1.28 14.13 9.45
N SER A 50 -2.17 14.60 8.59
CA SER A 50 -1.90 14.80 7.16
C SER A 50 -2.38 16.17 6.70
N HIS A 51 -1.56 16.83 5.85
CA HIS A 51 -1.89 18.11 5.22
C HIS A 51 -2.60 17.95 3.87
N VAL A 52 -2.81 16.72 3.43
CA VAL A 52 -3.47 16.37 2.17
C VAL A 52 -4.70 15.52 2.44
N GLU A 53 -5.57 15.38 1.45
CA GLU A 53 -6.69 14.46 1.54
C GLU A 53 -6.19 13.03 1.65
N THR A 54 -6.36 12.42 2.83
CA THR A 54 -5.92 11.05 3.11
C THR A 54 -7.13 10.12 3.25
N ARG A 55 -6.99 8.91 2.75
CA ARG A 55 -7.99 7.84 2.82
C ARG A 55 -7.33 6.55 3.32
N ILE A 56 -8.12 5.72 3.97
CA ILE A 56 -7.77 4.33 4.27
C ILE A 56 -8.47 3.43 3.26
N ILE A 57 -7.74 2.49 2.68
CA ILE A 57 -8.33 1.38 1.94
C ILE A 57 -8.20 0.14 2.81
N GLU A 58 -9.34 -0.33 3.32
CA GLU A 58 -9.43 -1.58 4.06
C GLU A 58 -9.69 -2.73 3.10
N TYR A 59 -8.86 -3.75 3.17
CA TYR A 59 -9.02 -4.98 2.40
C TYR A 59 -9.59 -6.06 3.29
N ARG A 60 -10.85 -6.42 3.03
CA ARG A 60 -11.59 -7.37 3.82
C ARG A 60 -11.90 -8.64 3.05
N ARG A 61 -11.84 -9.77 3.75
CA ARG A 61 -12.22 -11.05 3.18
C ARG A 61 -13.73 -11.15 3.11
N ARG A 62 -14.26 -11.42 1.92
CA ARG A 62 -15.67 -11.81 1.77
C ARG A 62 -15.84 -13.23 2.32
N GLY A 63 -16.49 -13.37 3.45
CA GLY A 63 -16.91 -14.67 3.95
C GLY A 63 -18.21 -15.12 3.29
N VAL A 64 -18.32 -16.41 3.02
CA VAL A 64 -19.64 -17.04 3.00
C VAL A 64 -20.11 -16.99 4.45
N ASP A 65 -21.28 -16.41 4.66
CA ASP A 65 -21.93 -16.28 5.97
C ASP A 65 -22.13 -17.67 6.58
N THR A 66 -21.09 -18.21 7.16
CA THR A 66 -21.19 -19.42 7.96
C THR A 66 -21.39 -18.96 9.39
N ALA A 67 -22.65 -18.97 9.82
CA ALA A 67 -23.11 -18.69 11.18
C ALA A 67 -22.37 -19.47 12.29
N ILE A 68 -21.34 -20.24 11.95
CA ILE A 68 -20.63 -21.14 12.84
C ILE A 68 -19.22 -20.63 13.24
N ASN A 69 -18.56 -19.74 12.45
CA ASN A 69 -17.18 -19.33 12.73
C ASN A 69 -16.88 -17.83 12.68
N GLY A 70 -17.84 -16.95 12.50
CA GLY A 70 -17.66 -15.49 12.64
C GLY A 70 -16.62 -14.81 11.72
N ARG A 71 -16.10 -15.47 10.68
CA ARG A 71 -15.02 -14.99 9.82
C ARG A 71 -15.46 -14.37 8.51
N GLY A 72 -16.65 -13.78 8.46
CA GLY A 72 -17.24 -13.31 7.20
C GLY A 72 -16.74 -11.97 6.66
N ASN A 73 -15.97 -11.19 7.42
CA ASN A 73 -15.55 -9.83 7.04
C ASN A 73 -14.20 -9.43 7.68
N ASP A 74 -13.28 -10.38 7.80
CA ASP A 74 -11.99 -10.14 8.44
C ASP A 74 -11.17 -9.11 7.66
N LEU A 75 -10.65 -8.10 8.35
CA LEU A 75 -9.66 -7.20 7.80
C LEU A 75 -8.35 -7.97 7.60
N VAL A 76 -7.81 -7.94 6.38
CA VAL A 76 -6.57 -8.67 6.03
C VAL A 76 -5.44 -7.77 5.56
N ALA A 77 -5.74 -6.56 5.11
CA ALA A 77 -4.73 -5.58 4.77
C ALA A 77 -5.30 -4.16 4.82
N VAL A 78 -4.40 -3.19 4.94
CA VAL A 78 -4.72 -1.76 4.98
C VAL A 78 -3.71 -1.00 4.14
N ALA A 79 -4.17 -0.02 3.38
CA ALA A 79 -3.33 0.97 2.72
C ALA A 79 -3.77 2.38 3.14
N LEU A 80 -2.83 3.14 3.70
CA LEU A 80 -2.95 4.57 3.90
C LEU A 80 -2.61 5.25 2.58
N THR A 81 -3.52 6.06 2.06
CA THR A 81 -3.46 6.58 0.69
C THR A 81 -3.77 8.06 0.66
N ASP A 82 -2.84 8.87 0.16
CA ASP A 82 -3.10 10.27 -0.13
C ASP A 82 -3.69 10.44 -1.52
N VAL A 83 -4.68 11.31 -1.62
CA VAL A 83 -5.33 11.69 -2.87
C VAL A 83 -4.70 12.99 -3.35
N LEU A 84 -3.88 12.90 -4.39
CA LEU A 84 -3.20 14.04 -5.01
C LEU A 84 -3.96 14.51 -6.25
N SER A 85 -3.63 15.70 -6.75
CA SER A 85 -4.26 16.27 -7.94
C SER A 85 -4.04 15.44 -9.21
N ASP A 86 -2.98 14.65 -9.24
CA ASP A 86 -2.54 13.86 -10.39
C ASP A 86 -2.38 12.36 -10.10
N GLY A 87 -2.67 11.90 -8.89
CA GLY A 87 -2.45 10.50 -8.57
C GLY A 87 -2.87 10.06 -7.18
N LEU A 88 -2.75 8.78 -6.94
CA LEU A 88 -2.89 8.19 -5.61
C LEU A 88 -1.51 7.85 -5.05
N SER A 89 -1.20 8.31 -3.85
CA SER A 89 0.05 7.99 -3.16
C SER A 89 -0.17 6.94 -2.10
N MET A 90 0.46 5.78 -2.25
CA MET A 90 0.46 4.71 -1.25
C MET A 90 1.48 5.02 -0.16
N VAL A 91 1.08 5.83 0.83
CA VAL A 91 1.97 6.32 1.91
C VAL A 91 2.52 5.17 2.73
N TYR A 92 1.63 4.28 3.18
CA TYR A 92 2.00 3.08 3.92
C TYR A 92 0.99 1.96 3.67
N SER A 93 1.46 0.73 3.68
CA SER A 93 0.59 -0.44 3.56
C SER A 93 1.11 -1.60 4.40
N PHE A 94 0.19 -2.31 5.02
CA PHE A 94 0.49 -3.47 5.86
C PHE A 94 -0.62 -4.51 5.73
N PHE A 95 -0.33 -5.73 6.14
CA PHE A 95 -1.26 -6.84 6.00
C PHE A 95 -1.03 -7.88 7.09
N GLU A 96 -2.04 -8.71 7.30
CA GLU A 96 -1.99 -9.82 8.24
C GLU A 96 -0.87 -10.79 7.85
N PRO A 97 0.13 -11.00 8.73
CA PRO A 97 1.29 -11.83 8.41
C PRO A 97 0.96 -13.25 7.98
N SER A 98 -0.10 -13.83 8.51
CA SER A 98 -0.55 -15.18 8.13
C SER A 98 -0.98 -15.29 6.66
N GLU A 99 -1.23 -14.15 5.98
CA GLU A 99 -1.63 -14.06 4.58
C GLU A 99 -0.44 -13.78 3.62
N GLU A 100 0.82 -13.90 4.07
CA GLU A 100 2.00 -13.52 3.28
C GLU A 100 2.09 -14.23 1.92
N ASN A 101 1.62 -15.48 1.83
CA ASN A 101 1.60 -16.27 0.60
C ASN A 101 0.65 -15.73 -0.48
N ARG A 102 -0.20 -14.76 -0.15
CA ARG A 102 -1.21 -14.18 -1.05
C ARG A 102 -0.68 -13.01 -1.89
N SER A 103 0.54 -12.56 -1.64
CA SER A 103 1.15 -11.41 -2.34
C SER A 103 0.30 -10.13 -2.22
N LEU A 104 -0.18 -9.84 -1.01
CA LEU A 104 -1.12 -8.73 -0.75
C LEU A 104 -0.54 -7.36 -1.11
N GLY A 105 0.78 -7.15 -0.95
CA GLY A 105 1.43 -5.91 -1.41
C GLY A 105 1.24 -5.67 -2.92
N THR A 106 1.42 -6.70 -3.74
CA THR A 106 1.15 -6.63 -5.18
C THR A 106 -0.33 -6.40 -5.47
N PHE A 107 -1.21 -7.08 -4.74
CA PHE A 107 -2.65 -6.93 -4.90
C PHE A 107 -3.11 -5.50 -4.61
N MET A 108 -2.62 -4.90 -3.52
CA MET A 108 -2.93 -3.51 -3.15
C MET A 108 -2.48 -2.52 -4.23
N ILE A 109 -1.29 -2.69 -4.80
CA ILE A 109 -0.81 -1.84 -5.90
C ILE A 109 -1.73 -1.96 -7.13
N LEU A 110 -2.09 -3.16 -7.54
CA LEU A 110 -3.01 -3.38 -8.67
C LEU A 110 -4.39 -2.76 -8.41
N ASP A 111 -4.90 -2.83 -7.19
CA ASP A 111 -6.16 -2.17 -6.83
C ASP A 111 -6.04 -0.65 -6.91
N HIS A 112 -4.92 -0.06 -6.44
CA HIS A 112 -4.67 1.38 -6.56
C HIS A 112 -4.56 1.83 -8.03
N ILE A 113 -3.91 1.05 -8.89
CA ILE A 113 -3.88 1.31 -10.34
C ILE A 113 -5.30 1.33 -10.91
N ASN A 114 -6.13 0.37 -10.54
CA ASN A 114 -7.52 0.33 -10.98
C ASN A 114 -8.36 1.49 -10.42
N ARG A 115 -8.11 1.92 -9.18
CA ARG A 115 -8.77 3.10 -8.57
C ARG A 115 -8.37 4.38 -9.29
N ALA A 116 -7.07 4.60 -9.50
CA ALA A 116 -6.56 5.76 -10.24
C ALA A 116 -7.16 5.83 -11.65
N ARG A 117 -7.18 4.71 -12.39
CA ARG A 117 -7.81 4.65 -13.72
C ARG A 117 -9.29 5.05 -13.70
N ARG A 118 -10.06 4.55 -12.72
CA ARG A 118 -11.49 4.90 -12.59
C ARG A 118 -11.73 6.37 -12.24
N GLN A 119 -10.75 7.01 -11.60
CA GLN A 119 -10.78 8.43 -11.23
C GLN A 119 -10.16 9.34 -12.30
N GLY A 120 -9.63 8.76 -13.39
CA GLY A 120 -8.93 9.53 -14.43
C GLY A 120 -7.58 10.07 -14.00
N LEU A 121 -6.99 9.51 -12.93
CA LEU A 121 -5.69 9.93 -12.41
C LEU A 121 -4.57 9.18 -13.13
N PRO A 122 -3.56 9.91 -13.66
CA PRO A 122 -2.48 9.29 -14.45
C PRO A 122 -1.47 8.49 -13.63
N TYR A 123 -1.32 8.75 -12.32
CA TYR A 123 -0.24 8.19 -11.53
C TYR A 123 -0.70 7.42 -10.29
N VAL A 124 0.14 6.42 -9.90
CA VAL A 124 0.13 5.81 -8.58
C VAL A 124 1.56 5.88 -8.04
N TYR A 125 1.74 6.61 -6.94
CA TYR A 125 3.02 6.76 -6.27
C TYR A 125 3.21 5.63 -5.26
N LEU A 126 4.29 4.85 -5.44
CA LEU A 126 4.56 3.66 -4.62
C LEU A 126 5.47 3.94 -3.43
N GLY A 127 5.85 5.21 -3.21
CA GLY A 127 6.76 5.61 -2.14
C GLY A 127 8.21 5.17 -2.40
N TYR A 128 8.99 5.07 -1.34
CA TYR A 128 10.41 4.74 -1.44
C TYR A 128 10.67 3.38 -2.08
N TRP A 129 11.74 3.35 -2.84
CA TRP A 129 12.31 2.14 -3.40
C TRP A 129 13.84 2.13 -3.19
N ILE A 130 14.36 1.01 -2.69
CA ILE A 130 15.79 0.81 -2.46
C ILE A 130 16.21 -0.37 -3.31
N GLU A 131 17.17 -0.14 -4.20
CA GLU A 131 17.72 -1.16 -5.08
C GLU A 131 18.33 -2.31 -4.26
N GLY A 132 18.07 -3.56 -4.68
CA GLY A 132 18.54 -4.76 -4.00
C GLY A 132 17.81 -5.08 -2.69
N SER A 133 16.82 -4.28 -2.29
CA SER A 133 15.98 -4.59 -1.13
C SER A 133 14.93 -5.64 -1.49
N LYS A 134 15.12 -6.88 -1.04
CA LYS A 134 14.17 -7.98 -1.26
C LYS A 134 12.72 -7.63 -0.88
N LYS A 135 12.54 -6.73 0.10
CA LYS A 135 11.22 -6.28 0.55
C LYS A 135 10.55 -5.31 -0.42
N MET A 136 11.33 -4.64 -1.30
CA MET A 136 10.86 -3.60 -2.21
C MET A 136 10.99 -3.97 -3.69
N ASP A 137 11.74 -5.03 -4.03
CA ASP A 137 12.01 -5.44 -5.42
C ASP A 137 10.74 -5.68 -6.25
N TYR A 138 9.65 -6.14 -5.60
CA TYR A 138 8.38 -6.36 -6.29
C TYR A 138 7.78 -5.09 -6.89
N LYS A 139 8.10 -3.90 -6.34
CA LYS A 139 7.63 -2.61 -6.88
C LYS A 139 8.21 -2.32 -8.27
N GLY A 140 9.43 -2.78 -8.56
CA GLY A 140 10.07 -2.62 -9.85
C GLY A 140 9.41 -3.39 -11.01
N ARG A 141 8.43 -4.25 -10.73
CA ARG A 141 7.74 -5.07 -11.75
C ARG A 141 6.54 -4.37 -12.40
N PHE A 142 6.13 -3.21 -11.85
CA PHE A 142 5.00 -2.46 -12.39
C PHE A 142 5.49 -1.49 -13.46
N LEU A 143 5.16 -1.77 -14.72
CA LEU A 143 5.55 -0.98 -15.87
C LEU A 143 4.31 -0.48 -16.63
N PRO A 144 4.38 0.71 -17.25
CA PRO A 144 5.49 1.66 -17.25
C PRO A 144 5.72 2.28 -15.86
N GLN A 145 6.96 2.58 -15.53
CA GLN A 145 7.36 3.14 -14.24
C GLN A 145 8.33 4.31 -14.44
N GLN A 146 8.23 5.30 -13.54
CA GLN A 146 9.22 6.37 -13.43
C GLN A 146 9.87 6.34 -12.04
N ARG A 147 11.11 6.75 -11.95
CA ARG A 147 11.84 6.91 -10.70
C ARG A 147 12.34 8.34 -10.57
N LEU A 148 12.17 8.94 -9.42
CA LEU A 148 12.72 10.26 -9.12
C LEU A 148 14.21 10.11 -8.81
N ALA A 149 15.04 10.74 -9.64
CA ALA A 149 16.49 10.85 -9.48
C ALA A 149 16.87 12.33 -9.29
N PRO A 150 18.14 12.65 -8.97
CA PRO A 150 18.59 14.05 -8.86
C PRO A 150 18.33 14.89 -10.13
N ALA A 151 18.31 14.26 -11.31
CA ALA A 151 18.01 14.91 -12.58
C ALA A 151 16.51 15.01 -12.91
N GLY A 152 15.61 14.55 -12.02
CA GLY A 152 14.17 14.54 -12.23
C GLY A 152 13.57 13.13 -12.43
N TRP A 153 12.35 13.07 -12.93
CA TRP A 153 11.68 11.80 -13.19
C TRP A 153 12.25 11.08 -14.40
N MET A 154 12.67 9.85 -14.21
CA MET A 154 13.30 9.01 -15.22
C MET A 154 12.43 7.78 -15.50
N ARG A 155 12.11 7.55 -16.78
CA ARG A 155 11.36 6.36 -17.21
C ARG A 155 12.23 5.11 -17.13
N ILE A 156 11.66 4.03 -16.65
CA ILE A 156 12.30 2.73 -16.55
C ILE A 156 11.61 1.79 -17.55
N GLU A 157 12.41 1.22 -18.44
CA GLU A 157 11.95 0.24 -19.44
C GLU A 157 12.06 -1.20 -18.90
N ALA A 158 11.37 -2.13 -19.58
CA ALA A 158 11.31 -3.54 -19.16
C ALA A 158 12.67 -4.25 -19.17
N SER A 159 13.65 -3.72 -19.92
CA SER A 159 15.04 -4.23 -19.98
C SER A 159 15.93 -3.75 -18.84
N GLY A 160 15.44 -2.90 -17.96
CA GLY A 160 16.25 -2.26 -16.91
C GLY A 160 17.12 -1.10 -17.40
N GLU A 161 17.05 -0.74 -18.69
CA GLU A 161 17.73 0.43 -19.23
C GLU A 161 16.95 1.70 -18.90
N THR A 162 17.67 2.69 -18.40
CA THR A 162 17.12 4.00 -18.07
C THR A 162 17.23 4.91 -19.28
N LEU A 163 16.10 5.36 -19.82
CA LEU A 163 16.08 6.39 -20.85
C LEU A 163 15.94 7.76 -20.18
N THR A 164 16.91 8.64 -20.42
CA THR A 164 16.77 10.07 -20.14
C THR A 164 15.99 10.68 -21.30
N GLU A 165 14.78 11.14 -21.08
CA GLU A 165 14.11 11.99 -22.07
C GLU A 165 14.82 13.36 -22.10
N PRO A 166 15.19 13.88 -23.28
CA PRO A 166 15.65 15.26 -23.38
C PRO A 166 14.47 16.18 -23.06
N GLN A 167 14.69 17.11 -22.14
CA GLN A 167 13.75 18.20 -21.89
C GLN A 167 13.84 19.17 -23.08
N ASP A 168 12.76 19.31 -23.82
CA ASP A 168 12.50 20.45 -24.71
C ASP A 168 11.87 21.60 -23.92
#